data_7bf0dbb852bba84d6520b459da2f46b1
#
_entry.id   7bf0dbb852bba84d6520b459da2f46b1
#
_cell.length_a   1.000
_cell.length_b   1.000
_cell.length_c   1.000
_cell.angle_alpha   90.00
_cell.angle_beta   90.00
_cell.angle_gamma   90.00
#
_symmetry.space_group_name_H-M   'P 1'
#
loop_
_entity.id
_entity.type
_entity.pdbx_description
1 polymer ?
#
loop_
_entity_poly.entity_id
_entity_poly.type
_entity_poly.pdbx_seq_one_letter_code
_entity_poly.pdbx_strand_id
1 'polypeptide(L)'
;NVNYVAHLAFVTNIPNSIKNPISTTRNNIEMTAILLDICQKNGIKKFVFPSTASLFGNNPIPWVETMTADPIEPYSWQKHACENLLKMWNIRYGLNTSTLRLYQIYGENQRKDTALAAFIKAKKLNKTITLTKTTAQSSFRSGMRDFVYVKDVAKAFIKCMKSNKTGNGEIINIGSGKMTSMEDIAKCIGGKIKFIPQRSFEVECHQADITKSKKLSANGNFSPLPT
;
A
#
# COMPACT_ATOMS: atom_id res chain seq x y z
N ASN A 1 -26.07 5.41 12.96
CA ASN A 1 -24.85 5.29 13.78
C ASN A 1 -23.76 4.56 13.00
N VAL A 2 -22.59 5.19 12.84
CA VAL A 2 -21.39 4.57 12.25
C VAL A 2 -20.60 3.89 13.36
N ASN A 3 -20.18 2.63 13.14
CA ASN A 3 -19.39 1.89 14.13
C ASN A 3 -17.92 1.73 13.71
N TYR A 4 -17.65 1.69 12.41
CA TYR A 4 -16.33 1.43 11.84
C TYR A 4 -16.02 2.45 10.76
N VAL A 5 -14.78 2.89 10.68
CA VAL A 5 -14.30 3.81 9.65
C VAL A 5 -13.13 3.19 8.91
N ALA A 6 -13.22 3.11 7.58
CA ALA A 6 -12.09 2.88 6.68
C ALA A 6 -11.74 4.20 6.00
N HIS A 7 -10.62 4.80 6.37
CA HIS A 7 -10.21 6.10 5.84
C HIS A 7 -9.46 5.95 4.53
N LEU A 8 -10.20 5.81 3.41
CA LEU A 8 -9.63 5.61 2.07
C LEU A 8 -9.33 6.93 1.32
N ALA A 9 -9.87 8.05 1.79
CA ALA A 9 -9.66 9.36 1.16
C ALA A 9 -8.23 9.85 1.41
N PHE A 10 -7.44 9.99 0.34
CA PHE A 10 -6.05 10.42 0.41
C PHE A 10 -5.57 10.83 -0.99
N VAL A 11 -4.73 11.85 -1.11
CA VAL A 11 -4.04 12.17 -2.36
C VAL A 11 -2.88 11.20 -2.54
N THR A 12 -3.05 10.20 -3.40
CA THR A 12 -2.13 9.05 -3.53
C THR A 12 -1.21 9.09 -4.76
N ASN A 13 -1.27 10.15 -5.57
CA ASN A 13 -0.44 10.26 -6.77
C ASN A 13 0.96 10.76 -6.40
N ILE A 14 1.97 9.89 -6.48
CA ILE A 14 3.36 10.19 -6.14
C ILE A 14 3.91 11.39 -6.93
N PRO A 15 3.82 11.45 -8.27
CA PRO A 15 4.25 12.63 -9.03
C PRO A 15 3.60 13.92 -8.56
N ASN A 16 2.31 13.89 -8.21
CA ASN A 16 1.63 15.07 -7.66
C ASN A 16 2.15 15.45 -6.27
N SER A 17 2.46 14.49 -5.42
CA SER A 17 3.03 14.77 -4.09
C SER A 17 4.42 15.42 -4.19
N ILE A 18 5.23 15.03 -5.17
CA ILE A 18 6.54 15.64 -5.44
C ILE A 18 6.36 17.08 -5.98
N LYS A 19 5.42 17.28 -6.91
CA LYS A 19 5.18 18.60 -7.50
C LYS A 19 4.52 19.58 -6.51
N ASN A 20 3.65 19.10 -5.64
CA ASN A 20 2.83 19.92 -4.73
C ASN A 20 2.95 19.42 -3.27
N PRO A 21 4.14 19.36 -2.67
CA PRO A 21 4.35 18.69 -1.38
C PRO A 21 3.59 19.36 -0.24
N ILE A 22 3.55 20.70 -0.19
CA ILE A 22 2.86 21.44 0.89
C ILE A 22 1.36 21.17 0.87
N SER A 23 0.71 21.30 -0.29
CA SER A 23 -0.74 21.13 -0.39
C SER A 23 -1.17 19.68 -0.15
N THR A 24 -0.41 18.71 -0.64
CA THR A 24 -0.70 17.28 -0.39
C THR A 24 -0.46 16.90 1.06
N THR A 25 0.59 17.43 1.71
CA THR A 25 0.86 17.21 3.14
C THR A 25 -0.28 17.77 4.00
N ARG A 26 -0.68 19.01 3.76
CA ARG A 26 -1.81 19.63 4.47
C ARG A 26 -3.08 18.80 4.30
N ASN A 27 -3.46 18.51 3.05
CA ASN A 27 -4.66 17.72 2.79
C ASN A 27 -4.62 16.35 3.47
N ASN A 28 -3.54 15.61 3.34
CA ASN A 28 -3.48 14.23 3.78
C ASN A 28 -3.37 14.10 5.31
N ILE A 29 -2.51 14.87 5.93
CA ILE A 29 -2.23 14.77 7.38
C ILE A 29 -3.33 15.47 8.19
N GLU A 30 -3.70 16.69 7.83
CA GLU A 30 -4.73 17.46 8.54
C GLU A 30 -6.09 16.76 8.47
N MET A 31 -6.51 16.29 7.28
CA MET A 31 -7.75 15.53 7.12
C MET A 31 -7.74 14.26 7.97
N THR A 32 -6.63 13.53 8.02
CA THR A 32 -6.51 12.32 8.85
C THR A 32 -6.64 12.65 10.32
N ALA A 33 -5.99 13.72 10.81
CA ALA A 33 -6.09 14.16 12.20
C ALA A 33 -7.51 14.59 12.58
N ILE A 34 -8.18 15.37 11.72
CA ILE A 34 -9.59 15.78 11.91
C ILE A 34 -10.51 14.56 12.01
N LEU A 35 -10.36 13.59 11.10
CA LEU A 35 -11.18 12.38 11.12
C LEU A 35 -10.94 11.52 12.37
N LEU A 36 -9.71 11.40 12.83
CA LEU A 36 -9.38 10.69 14.06
C LEU A 36 -10.04 11.36 15.27
N ASP A 37 -10.00 12.69 15.36
CA ASP A 37 -10.64 13.46 16.44
C ASP A 37 -12.17 13.28 16.43
N ILE A 38 -12.79 13.41 15.26
CA ILE A 38 -14.23 13.17 15.10
C ILE A 38 -14.60 11.73 15.49
N CYS A 39 -13.83 10.75 15.05
CA CYS A 39 -14.09 9.34 15.36
C CYS A 39 -13.98 9.05 16.87
N GLN A 40 -12.98 9.62 17.53
CA GLN A 40 -12.80 9.48 18.96
C GLN A 40 -13.97 10.11 19.75
N LYS A 41 -14.35 11.34 19.41
CA LYS A 41 -15.47 12.05 20.07
C LYS A 41 -16.84 11.37 19.89
N ASN A 42 -17.01 10.64 18.77
CA ASN A 42 -18.26 9.93 18.48
C ASN A 42 -18.25 8.44 18.84
N GLY A 43 -17.26 7.97 19.57
CA GLY A 43 -17.20 6.59 20.08
C GLY A 43 -17.13 5.53 18.99
N ILE A 44 -16.43 5.79 17.88
CA ILE A 44 -16.22 4.82 16.81
C ILE A 44 -15.50 3.58 17.35
N LYS A 45 -16.02 2.39 17.05
CA LYS A 45 -15.47 1.13 17.57
C LYS A 45 -14.08 0.83 17.02
N LYS A 46 -13.82 1.18 15.74
CA LYS A 46 -12.49 1.02 15.15
C LYS A 46 -12.29 1.90 13.91
N PHE A 47 -11.09 2.44 13.78
CA PHE A 47 -10.60 3.19 12.64
C PHE A 47 -9.50 2.39 11.93
N VAL A 48 -9.66 2.10 10.63
CA VAL A 48 -8.69 1.34 9.83
C VAL A 48 -8.15 2.22 8.69
N PHE A 49 -6.83 2.30 8.59
CA PHE A 49 -6.12 3.16 7.65
C PHE A 49 -5.32 2.36 6.62
N PRO A 50 -5.47 2.61 5.32
CA PRO A 50 -4.60 2.07 4.29
C PRO A 50 -3.29 2.86 4.24
N SER A 51 -2.22 2.26 4.70
CA SER A 51 -0.86 2.74 4.46
C SER A 51 -0.28 2.13 3.18
N THR A 52 1.00 2.21 3.00
CA THR A 52 1.70 1.80 1.78
C THR A 52 2.99 1.07 2.10
N ALA A 53 3.35 0.10 1.28
CA ALA A 53 4.66 -0.54 1.30
C ALA A 53 5.79 0.41 0.85
N SER A 54 5.47 1.47 0.09
CA SER A 54 6.48 2.45 -0.40
C SER A 54 7.25 3.14 0.73
N LEU A 55 6.71 3.17 1.95
CA LEU A 55 7.41 3.76 3.10
C LEU A 55 8.67 2.99 3.54
N PHE A 56 8.84 1.74 3.08
CA PHE A 56 10.06 0.97 3.38
C PHE A 56 11.28 1.42 2.56
N GLY A 57 11.05 2.15 1.43
CA GLY A 57 12.12 2.70 0.61
C GLY A 57 13.11 1.64 0.14
N ASN A 58 14.39 1.82 0.47
CA ASN A 58 15.48 0.93 0.07
C ASN A 58 15.84 -0.15 1.11
N ASN A 59 15.00 -0.37 2.11
CA ASN A 59 15.22 -1.45 3.07
C ASN A 59 15.34 -2.83 2.39
N PRO A 60 16.12 -3.77 2.95
CA PRO A 60 16.23 -5.13 2.41
C PRO A 60 14.89 -5.87 2.49
N ILE A 61 14.56 -6.64 1.45
CA ILE A 61 13.37 -7.49 1.40
C ILE A 61 13.63 -8.87 2.05
N PRO A 62 12.59 -9.59 2.56
CA PRO A 62 11.18 -9.18 2.66
C PRO A 62 10.96 -8.14 3.76
N TRP A 63 10.03 -7.20 3.52
CA TRP A 63 9.76 -6.12 4.47
C TRP A 63 8.86 -6.57 5.62
N VAL A 64 9.36 -6.40 6.84
CA VAL A 64 8.65 -6.71 8.10
C VAL A 64 8.11 -5.41 8.71
N GLU A 65 6.96 -5.48 9.38
CA GLU A 65 6.28 -4.29 9.95
C GLU A 65 7.12 -3.51 10.97
N THR A 66 8.10 -4.19 11.60
CA THR A 66 8.99 -3.59 12.61
C THR A 66 10.21 -2.85 12.03
N MET A 67 10.43 -2.94 10.72
CA MET A 67 11.51 -2.21 10.07
C MET A 67 11.28 -0.70 10.18
N THR A 68 12.38 0.04 10.35
CA THR A 68 12.37 1.49 10.30
C THR A 68 11.90 1.96 8.93
N ALA A 69 10.96 2.90 8.90
CA ALA A 69 10.51 3.50 7.64
C ALA A 69 11.65 4.34 7.03
N ASP A 70 11.82 4.21 5.72
CA ASP A 70 12.78 4.95 4.90
C ASP A 70 12.07 5.58 3.68
N PRO A 71 11.07 6.46 3.90
CA PRO A 71 10.28 7.03 2.81
C PRO A 71 11.11 7.97 1.94
N ILE A 72 11.18 7.68 0.64
CA ILE A 72 12.01 8.42 -0.33
C ILE A 72 11.25 9.52 -1.09
N GLU A 73 9.94 9.68 -0.83
CA GLU A 73 9.12 10.70 -1.49
C GLU A 73 7.94 11.16 -0.58
N PRO A 74 7.34 12.35 -0.84
CA PRO A 74 6.36 12.96 0.07
C PRO A 74 5.15 12.10 0.38
N TYR A 75 4.60 11.36 -0.59
CA TYR A 75 3.42 10.51 -0.36
C TYR A 75 3.68 9.41 0.69
N SER A 76 4.79 8.68 0.56
CA SER A 76 5.14 7.62 1.51
C SER A 76 5.48 8.18 2.89
N TRP A 77 6.14 9.34 2.95
CA TRP A 77 6.36 10.06 4.20
C TRP A 77 5.04 10.48 4.86
N GLN A 78 4.09 11.03 4.09
CA GLN A 78 2.76 11.41 4.60
C GLN A 78 1.99 10.20 5.14
N LYS A 79 2.07 9.05 4.47
CA LYS A 79 1.47 7.80 4.96
C LYS A 79 2.10 7.37 6.29
N HIS A 80 3.43 7.41 6.40
CA HIS A 80 4.13 7.10 7.65
C HIS A 80 3.78 8.08 8.78
N ALA A 81 3.68 9.37 8.50
CA ALA A 81 3.23 10.37 9.47
C ALA A 81 1.81 10.06 9.99
N CYS A 82 0.90 9.66 9.09
CA CYS A 82 -0.44 9.24 9.49
C CYS A 82 -0.44 7.94 10.33
N GLU A 83 0.43 6.96 10.06
CA GLU A 83 0.60 5.78 10.93
C GLU A 83 0.93 6.20 12.37
N ASN A 84 1.84 7.16 12.52
CA ASN A 84 2.21 7.71 13.84
C ASN A 84 1.05 8.47 14.51
N LEU A 85 0.25 9.21 13.74
CA LEU A 85 -0.99 9.82 14.27
C LEU A 85 -1.95 8.76 14.80
N LEU A 86 -2.24 7.70 14.04
CA LEU A 86 -3.12 6.62 14.47
C LEU A 86 -2.63 5.98 15.77
N LYS A 87 -1.33 5.68 15.85
CA LYS A 87 -0.72 5.11 17.05
C LYS A 87 -0.87 6.06 18.26
N MET A 88 -0.65 7.35 18.06
CA MET A 88 -0.80 8.36 19.12
C MET A 88 -2.26 8.45 19.58
N TRP A 89 -3.24 8.48 18.66
CA TRP A 89 -4.67 8.48 19.02
C TRP A 89 -5.09 7.23 19.77
N ASN A 90 -4.53 6.08 19.41
CA ASN A 90 -4.78 4.84 20.16
C ASN A 90 -4.25 4.92 21.59
N ILE A 91 -2.98 5.30 21.76
CA ILE A 91 -2.32 5.34 23.07
C ILE A 91 -2.91 6.43 23.96
N ARG A 92 -3.14 7.63 23.41
CA ARG A 92 -3.51 8.80 24.21
C ARG A 92 -5.01 8.94 24.45
N TYR A 93 -5.81 8.59 23.45
CA TYR A 93 -7.25 8.82 23.48
C TYR A 93 -8.09 7.53 23.45
N GLY A 94 -7.46 6.37 23.46
CA GLY A 94 -8.14 5.07 23.49
C GLY A 94 -8.92 4.72 22.22
N LEU A 95 -8.73 5.45 21.12
CA LEU A 95 -9.37 5.09 19.85
C LEU A 95 -8.75 3.81 19.30
N ASN A 96 -9.54 2.77 19.09
CA ASN A 96 -9.04 1.56 18.44
C ASN A 96 -8.65 1.85 17.00
N THR A 97 -7.36 1.76 16.68
CA THR A 97 -6.83 2.01 15.34
C THR A 97 -6.03 0.81 14.83
N SER A 98 -6.05 0.60 13.52
CA SER A 98 -5.21 -0.38 12.84
C SER A 98 -4.75 0.17 11.49
N THR A 99 -3.52 -0.14 11.13
CA THR A 99 -2.92 0.27 9.85
C THR A 99 -2.66 -0.94 8.97
N LEU A 100 -3.11 -0.91 7.73
CA LEU A 100 -2.83 -1.92 6.72
C LEU A 100 -1.83 -1.35 5.71
N ARG A 101 -0.58 -1.83 5.71
CA ARG A 101 0.43 -1.50 4.70
C ARG A 101 0.17 -2.30 3.45
N LEU A 102 -0.39 -1.64 2.45
CA LEU A 102 -0.81 -2.27 1.20
C LEU A 102 0.36 -2.33 0.21
N TYR A 103 0.51 -3.50 -0.40
CA TYR A 103 1.46 -3.72 -1.48
C TYR A 103 0.85 -3.37 -2.83
N GLN A 104 1.31 -3.94 -3.95
CA GLN A 104 0.85 -3.54 -5.27
C GLN A 104 -0.58 -4.07 -5.54
N ILE A 105 -1.59 -3.24 -5.31
CA ILE A 105 -2.98 -3.61 -5.54
C ILE A 105 -3.27 -3.67 -7.04
N TYR A 106 -3.98 -4.73 -7.45
CA TYR A 106 -4.50 -4.87 -8.80
C TYR A 106 -5.96 -5.35 -8.78
N GLY A 107 -6.67 -5.15 -9.86
CA GLY A 107 -8.05 -5.64 -10.04
C GLY A 107 -8.93 -4.71 -10.84
N GLU A 108 -10.21 -5.00 -10.82
CA GLU A 108 -11.24 -4.25 -11.52
C GLU A 108 -11.29 -2.79 -11.01
N ASN A 109 -11.57 -1.87 -11.91
CA ASN A 109 -11.67 -0.43 -11.62
C ASN A 109 -10.38 0.23 -11.10
N GLN A 110 -9.21 -0.42 -11.27
CA GLN A 110 -7.95 0.22 -10.90
C GLN A 110 -7.73 1.55 -11.65
N ARG A 111 -7.00 2.46 -11.02
CA ARG A 111 -6.66 3.75 -11.62
C ARG A 111 -5.95 3.57 -12.96
N LYS A 112 -6.25 4.47 -13.91
CA LYS A 112 -5.71 4.43 -15.29
C LYS A 112 -4.22 4.76 -15.38
N ASP A 113 -3.64 5.36 -14.35
CA ASP A 113 -2.24 5.78 -14.24
C ASP A 113 -1.34 4.73 -13.58
N THR A 114 -1.83 3.52 -13.29
CA THR A 114 -1.02 2.41 -12.81
C THR A 114 -0.27 1.72 -13.97
N ALA A 115 0.88 1.10 -13.65
CA ALA A 115 1.68 0.39 -14.65
C ALA A 115 0.87 -0.70 -15.38
N LEU A 116 0.12 -1.52 -14.62
CA LEU A 116 -0.72 -2.58 -15.18
C LEU A 116 -1.80 -2.02 -16.12
N ALA A 117 -2.47 -0.92 -15.73
CA ALA A 117 -3.45 -0.27 -16.58
C ALA A 117 -2.82 0.29 -17.86
N ALA A 118 -1.61 0.85 -17.76
CA ALA A 118 -0.85 1.33 -18.91
C ALA A 118 -0.47 0.19 -19.89
N PHE A 119 -0.09 -0.98 -19.37
CA PHE A 119 0.23 -2.17 -20.20
C PHE A 119 -1.01 -2.68 -20.93
N ILE A 120 -2.13 -2.83 -20.22
CA ILE A 120 -3.42 -3.23 -20.82
C ILE A 120 -3.87 -2.22 -21.90
N LYS A 121 -3.73 -0.93 -21.62
CA LYS A 121 -4.04 0.12 -22.60
C LYS A 121 -3.14 0.06 -23.82
N ALA A 122 -1.84 -0.12 -23.63
CA ALA A 122 -0.87 -0.27 -24.73
C ALA A 122 -1.24 -1.46 -25.61
N LYS A 123 -1.57 -2.62 -25.02
CA LYS A 123 -2.02 -3.82 -25.74
C LYS A 123 -3.30 -3.54 -26.54
N LYS A 124 -4.33 -2.95 -25.92
CA LYS A 124 -5.60 -2.63 -26.60
C LYS A 124 -5.42 -1.67 -27.79
N LEU A 125 -4.43 -0.79 -27.72
CA LEU A 125 -4.13 0.19 -28.79
C LEU A 125 -3.04 -0.29 -29.78
N ASN A 126 -2.63 -1.56 -29.71
CA ASN A 126 -1.51 -2.12 -30.49
C ASN A 126 -0.21 -1.31 -30.35
N LYS A 127 0.02 -0.68 -29.20
CA LYS A 127 1.23 0.08 -28.88
C LYS A 127 2.23 -0.79 -28.10
N THR A 128 3.48 -0.37 -28.13
CA THR A 128 4.57 -1.01 -27.38
C THR A 128 4.40 -0.77 -25.87
N ILE A 129 4.44 -1.84 -25.07
CA ILE A 129 4.51 -1.76 -23.60
C ILE A 129 5.90 -1.25 -23.22
N THR A 130 5.94 -0.24 -22.36
CA THR A 130 7.19 0.36 -21.88
C THR A 130 7.48 -0.08 -20.46
N LEU A 131 8.65 -0.67 -20.24
CA LEU A 131 9.17 -1.11 -18.95
C LEU A 131 10.38 -0.28 -18.55
N THR A 132 10.51 0.00 -17.26
CA THR A 132 11.73 0.58 -16.68
C THR A 132 12.74 -0.53 -16.40
N LYS A 133 13.99 -0.33 -16.78
CA LYS A 133 15.10 -1.19 -16.34
C LYS A 133 15.35 -1.03 -14.84
N THR A 134 15.91 -2.06 -14.24
CA THR A 134 16.56 -1.98 -12.93
C THR A 134 18.00 -1.45 -13.06
N THR A 135 18.72 -1.31 -11.96
CA THR A 135 20.15 -0.95 -11.97
C THR A 135 21.00 -2.03 -12.68
N ALA A 136 22.21 -1.66 -13.09
CA ALA A 136 23.15 -2.61 -13.71
C ALA A 136 23.61 -3.72 -12.73
N GLN A 137 23.53 -3.46 -11.43
CA GLN A 137 23.88 -4.39 -10.36
C GLN A 137 22.73 -5.33 -9.98
N SER A 138 21.52 -5.05 -10.45
CA SER A 138 20.33 -5.86 -10.13
C SER A 138 20.39 -7.22 -10.82
N SER A 139 19.98 -8.25 -10.11
CA SER A 139 19.75 -9.59 -10.69
C SER A 139 18.45 -9.65 -11.54
N PHE A 140 17.63 -8.61 -11.48
CA PHE A 140 16.35 -8.52 -12.19
C PHE A 140 16.45 -7.49 -13.33
N ARG A 141 15.80 -7.78 -14.43
CA ARG A 141 15.78 -6.90 -15.60
C ARG A 141 14.72 -5.80 -15.52
N SER A 142 13.68 -6.03 -14.74
CA SER A 142 12.59 -5.07 -14.46
C SER A 142 12.20 -5.12 -13.00
N GLY A 143 11.52 -4.08 -12.51
CA GLY A 143 11.05 -4.04 -11.13
C GLY A 143 10.22 -5.27 -10.74
N MET A 144 10.41 -5.73 -9.51
CA MET A 144 9.70 -6.85 -8.89
C MET A 144 8.64 -6.31 -7.94
N ARG A 145 7.42 -6.81 -8.01
CA ARG A 145 6.31 -6.32 -7.18
C ARG A 145 5.55 -7.47 -6.54
N ASP A 146 5.19 -7.28 -5.28
CA ASP A 146 4.25 -8.15 -4.57
C ASP A 146 2.83 -7.67 -4.88
N PHE A 147 2.13 -8.41 -5.73
CA PHE A 147 0.77 -8.08 -6.16
C PHE A 147 -0.29 -8.66 -5.23
N VAL A 148 -1.30 -7.87 -4.89
CA VAL A 148 -2.44 -8.27 -4.08
C VAL A 148 -3.76 -7.88 -4.76
N TYR A 149 -4.72 -8.81 -4.80
CA TYR A 149 -5.99 -8.59 -5.48
C TYR A 149 -6.90 -7.66 -4.67
N VAL A 150 -7.55 -6.71 -5.34
CA VAL A 150 -8.35 -5.66 -4.68
C VAL A 150 -9.48 -6.20 -3.79
N LYS A 151 -10.13 -7.31 -4.18
CA LYS A 151 -11.19 -7.91 -3.35
C LYS A 151 -10.63 -8.54 -2.08
N ASP A 152 -9.39 -9.03 -2.11
CA ASP A 152 -8.74 -9.56 -0.92
C ASP A 152 -8.30 -8.44 0.01
N VAL A 153 -7.86 -7.31 -0.53
CA VAL A 153 -7.65 -6.08 0.27
C VAL A 153 -8.95 -5.66 0.96
N ALA A 154 -10.07 -5.62 0.24
CA ALA A 154 -11.38 -5.30 0.83
C ALA A 154 -11.79 -6.26 1.95
N LYS A 155 -11.58 -7.58 1.76
CA LYS A 155 -11.79 -8.59 2.81
C LYS A 155 -10.87 -8.35 4.01
N ALA A 156 -9.60 -7.97 3.80
CA ALA A 156 -8.67 -7.66 4.87
C ALA A 156 -9.17 -6.48 5.72
N PHE A 157 -9.67 -5.41 5.10
CA PHE A 157 -10.31 -4.29 5.81
C PHE A 157 -11.48 -4.74 6.66
N ILE A 158 -12.44 -5.48 6.08
CA ILE A 158 -13.63 -5.96 6.79
C ILE A 158 -13.25 -6.85 7.97
N LYS A 159 -12.31 -7.77 7.76
CA LYS A 159 -11.82 -8.66 8.83
C LYS A 159 -11.11 -7.88 9.93
N CYS A 160 -10.25 -6.94 9.57
CA CYS A 160 -9.57 -6.07 10.52
C CYS A 160 -10.57 -5.27 11.36
N MET A 161 -11.60 -4.68 10.76
CA MET A 161 -12.65 -3.95 11.48
C MET A 161 -13.40 -4.82 12.48
N LYS A 162 -13.73 -6.06 12.12
CA LYS A 162 -14.56 -6.97 12.93
C LYS A 162 -13.76 -7.78 13.95
N SER A 163 -12.45 -7.89 13.82
CA SER A 163 -11.61 -8.72 14.68
C SER A 163 -11.37 -8.06 16.05
N ASN A 164 -11.54 -8.82 17.12
CA ASN A 164 -11.17 -8.38 18.49
C ASN A 164 -9.65 -8.46 18.73
N LYS A 165 -8.88 -9.00 17.78
CA LYS A 165 -7.41 -9.12 17.85
C LYS A 165 -6.67 -7.96 17.20
N THR A 166 -7.41 -6.99 16.67
CA THR A 166 -6.90 -5.78 16.05
C THR A 166 -7.54 -4.57 16.69
N GLY A 167 -6.91 -3.40 16.58
CA GLY A 167 -7.40 -2.15 17.16
C GLY A 167 -6.45 -1.51 18.18
N ASN A 168 -5.28 -2.12 18.42
CA ASN A 168 -4.30 -1.66 19.40
C ASN A 168 -3.17 -0.83 18.75
N GLY A 169 -3.48 -0.07 17.72
CA GLY A 169 -2.48 0.74 16.99
C GLY A 169 -1.51 -0.10 16.14
N GLU A 170 -1.82 -1.38 15.90
CA GLU A 170 -0.93 -2.26 15.17
C GLU A 170 -0.87 -1.95 13.67
N ILE A 171 0.28 -2.28 13.09
CA ILE A 171 0.54 -2.23 11.66
C ILE A 171 0.57 -3.66 11.12
N ILE A 172 0.00 -3.89 9.94
CA ILE A 172 -0.12 -5.21 9.31
C ILE A 172 0.20 -5.08 7.83
N ASN A 173 1.15 -5.88 7.33
CA ASN A 173 1.43 -5.97 5.91
C ASN A 173 0.35 -6.77 5.17
N ILE A 174 -0.16 -6.22 4.07
CA ILE A 174 -1.17 -6.85 3.21
C ILE A 174 -0.59 -6.99 1.80
N GLY A 175 0.01 -8.12 1.55
CA GLY A 175 0.60 -8.56 0.29
C GLY A 175 0.38 -10.06 0.10
N SER A 176 0.91 -10.62 -0.98
CA SER A 176 0.92 -12.06 -1.24
C SER A 176 2.14 -12.78 -0.64
N GLY A 177 3.19 -12.03 -0.32
CA GLY A 177 4.50 -12.56 0.07
C GLY A 177 5.33 -13.08 -1.11
N LYS A 178 4.82 -12.93 -2.35
CA LYS A 178 5.48 -13.37 -3.59
C LYS A 178 5.74 -12.19 -4.50
N MET A 179 6.90 -12.17 -5.12
CA MET A 179 7.24 -11.17 -6.13
C MET A 179 6.95 -11.69 -7.53
N THR A 180 6.43 -10.81 -8.38
CA THR A 180 6.26 -11.03 -9.82
C THR A 180 6.97 -9.90 -10.57
N SER A 181 7.72 -10.25 -11.63
CA SER A 181 8.41 -9.25 -12.43
C SER A 181 7.43 -8.46 -13.30
N MET A 182 7.69 -7.17 -13.49
CA MET A 182 6.90 -6.34 -14.41
C MET A 182 7.05 -6.85 -15.86
N GLU A 183 8.18 -7.50 -16.19
CA GLU A 183 8.40 -8.11 -17.49
C GLU A 183 7.49 -9.32 -17.71
N ASP A 184 7.32 -10.20 -16.70
CA ASP A 184 6.43 -11.37 -16.80
C ASP A 184 4.97 -10.96 -16.93
N ILE A 185 4.56 -9.93 -16.19
CA ILE A 185 3.23 -9.31 -16.34
C ILE A 185 3.03 -8.80 -17.78
N ALA A 186 4.01 -8.07 -18.31
CA ALA A 186 3.93 -7.54 -19.67
C ALA A 186 3.89 -8.67 -20.72
N LYS A 187 4.65 -9.75 -20.54
CA LYS A 187 4.61 -10.94 -21.39
C LYS A 187 3.25 -11.63 -21.34
N CYS A 188 2.67 -11.78 -20.14
CA CYS A 188 1.34 -12.36 -19.94
C CYS A 188 0.25 -11.55 -20.66
N ILE A 189 0.29 -10.22 -20.58
CA ILE A 189 -0.63 -9.33 -21.31
C ILE A 189 -0.40 -9.44 -22.83
N GLY A 190 0.84 -9.66 -23.25
CA GLY A 190 1.25 -9.79 -24.63
C GLY A 190 1.39 -8.46 -25.36
N GLY A 191 2.20 -8.45 -26.41
CA GLY A 191 2.53 -7.28 -27.22
C GLY A 191 4.03 -7.01 -27.27
N LYS A 192 4.42 -6.00 -28.06
CA LYS A 192 5.83 -5.58 -28.14
C LYS A 192 6.25 -4.90 -26.84
N ILE A 193 7.43 -5.24 -26.33
CA ILE A 193 7.99 -4.67 -25.10
C ILE A 193 9.25 -3.88 -25.44
N LYS A 194 9.40 -2.69 -24.86
CA LYS A 194 10.63 -1.90 -24.89
C LYS A 194 11.03 -1.49 -23.46
N PHE A 195 12.33 -1.39 -23.24
CA PHE A 195 12.89 -0.92 -21.98
C PHE A 195 13.36 0.53 -22.09
N ILE A 196 13.13 1.28 -21.03
CA ILE A 196 13.67 2.64 -20.84
C ILE A 196 14.57 2.66 -19.59
N PRO A 197 15.44 3.68 -19.44
CA PRO A 197 16.26 3.81 -18.24
C PRO A 197 15.45 3.85 -16.95
N GLN A 198 16.08 3.44 -15.85
CA GLN A 198 15.50 3.51 -14.50
C GLN A 198 15.17 4.95 -14.10
N ARG A 199 14.12 5.11 -13.31
CA ARG A 199 13.77 6.39 -12.66
C ARG A 199 14.46 6.48 -11.31
N SER A 200 14.97 7.65 -10.95
CA SER A 200 15.76 7.90 -9.73
C SER A 200 15.03 7.60 -8.40
N PHE A 201 13.70 7.56 -8.41
CA PHE A 201 12.86 7.33 -7.22
C PHE A 201 12.12 5.98 -7.25
N GLU A 202 12.56 5.04 -8.08
CA GLU A 202 11.89 3.75 -8.25
C GLU A 202 12.63 2.66 -7.47
N VAL A 203 11.97 2.10 -6.45
CA VAL A 203 12.46 0.95 -5.69
C VAL A 203 12.35 -0.31 -6.57
N GLU A 204 13.41 -1.11 -6.62
CA GLU A 204 13.48 -2.27 -7.52
C GLU A 204 12.56 -3.42 -7.09
N CYS A 205 12.55 -3.75 -5.82
CA CYS A 205 11.85 -4.93 -5.30
C CYS A 205 10.91 -4.58 -4.16
N HIS A 206 9.68 -5.10 -4.22
CA HIS A 206 8.70 -5.02 -3.14
C HIS A 206 8.27 -6.44 -2.78
N GLN A 207 8.54 -6.87 -1.55
CA GLN A 207 8.09 -8.16 -1.02
C GLN A 207 7.65 -8.01 0.42
N ALA A 208 6.42 -8.44 0.71
CA ALA A 208 5.87 -8.47 2.06
C ALA A 208 6.40 -9.68 2.86
N ASP A 209 6.81 -9.47 4.10
CA ASP A 209 6.63 -10.51 5.09
C ASP A 209 5.15 -10.50 5.52
N ILE A 210 4.46 -11.61 5.31
CA ILE A 210 3.03 -11.77 5.65
C ILE A 210 2.81 -12.64 6.90
N THR A 211 3.85 -12.89 7.68
CA THR A 211 3.79 -13.73 8.88
C THR A 211 2.77 -13.20 9.89
N LYS A 212 2.72 -11.90 10.09
CA LYS A 212 1.77 -11.25 11.00
C LYS A 212 0.34 -11.39 10.52
N SER A 213 0.05 -11.11 9.26
CA SER A 213 -1.29 -11.26 8.70
C SER A 213 -1.76 -12.70 8.71
N LYS A 214 -0.89 -13.67 8.44
CA LYS A 214 -1.19 -15.11 8.58
C LYS A 214 -1.54 -15.51 10.02
N LYS A 215 -0.79 -15.06 11.01
CA LYS A 215 -1.06 -15.33 12.43
C LYS A 215 -2.41 -14.78 12.89
N LEU A 216 -2.73 -13.58 12.48
CA LEU A 216 -4.03 -12.96 12.78
C LEU A 216 -5.18 -13.73 12.13
N SER A 217 -4.90 -14.40 11.03
CA SER A 217 -5.79 -15.22 10.23
C SER A 217 -6.00 -16.63 10.81
N ALA A 218 -4.94 -17.32 11.23
CA ALA A 218 -4.96 -18.69 11.73
C ALA A 218 -5.88 -18.88 12.97
N ASN A 219 -6.28 -17.81 13.61
CA ASN A 219 -7.18 -17.79 14.74
C ASN A 219 -8.65 -17.42 14.38
N GLY A 220 -9.06 -17.61 13.15
CA GLY A 220 -10.47 -17.66 12.75
C GLY A 220 -11.08 -16.41 12.14
N ASN A 221 -10.47 -15.21 12.29
CA ASN A 221 -11.13 -13.96 11.88
C ASN A 221 -10.43 -13.16 10.77
N PHE A 222 -9.22 -13.53 10.36
CA PHE A 222 -8.44 -12.87 9.33
C PHE A 222 -7.72 -13.92 8.47
N SER A 223 -8.15 -14.20 7.24
CA SER A 223 -7.49 -15.17 6.36
C SER A 223 -6.35 -14.51 5.59
N PRO A 224 -5.20 -15.17 5.42
CA PRO A 224 -4.26 -14.76 4.41
C PRO A 224 -4.98 -14.75 3.06
N LEU A 225 -4.53 -13.85 2.23
CA LEU A 225 -5.12 -13.69 0.92
C LEU A 225 -4.75 -14.92 0.07
N PRO A 226 -5.68 -15.47 -0.70
CA PRO A 226 -5.37 -16.58 -1.60
C PRO A 226 -4.25 -16.16 -2.54
N THR A 227 -3.29 -17.04 -2.71
CA THR A 227 -2.16 -16.92 -3.63
C THR A 227 -2.60 -17.09 -5.08
#